data_073f1f2a37265a91eb136ff8b06370d3
#
_entry.id   073f1f2a37265a91eb136ff8b06370d3
#
_cell.length_a   1.000
_cell.length_b   1.000
_cell.length_c   1.000
_cell.angle_alpha   90.00
_cell.angle_beta   90.00
_cell.angle_gamma   90.00
#
_symmetry.space_group_name_H-M   'P 1'
#
loop_
_entity.id
_entity.type
_entity.pdbx_description
1 polymer ?
#
loop_
_entity_poly.entity_id
_entity_poly.type
_entity_poly.pdbx_seq_one_letter_code
_entity_poly.pdbx_strand_id
1 'polypeptide(L)'
;SYDVLLVDLPYDKEIVEEILELIVDTVCTTKQTVRISGDDKPAEVVRSRFLKLDSEHIRFVVSCMKENTTKIKNIRQYLLATLYNASLTMTSYYAALVQHDMAEGRI
;
A
#
# COMPACT_ATOMS: atom_id res chain seq x y z
N SER A 1 7.09 -4.63 -12.03
CA SER A 1 8.09 -3.60 -12.28
C SER A 1 7.46 -2.23 -12.50
N TYR A 2 8.26 -1.20 -12.44
CA TYR A 2 7.82 0.18 -12.63
C TYR A 2 7.18 0.38 -14.02
N ASP A 3 7.80 -0.15 -15.06
CA ASP A 3 7.28 -0.01 -16.42
C ASP A 3 5.92 -0.68 -16.59
N VAL A 4 5.74 -1.84 -15.97
CA VAL A 4 4.45 -2.54 -15.99
C VAL A 4 3.38 -1.73 -15.27
N LEU A 5 3.73 -1.11 -14.13
CA LEU A 5 2.80 -0.26 -13.39
C LEU A 5 2.37 0.95 -14.22
N LEU A 6 3.30 1.58 -14.94
CA LEU A 6 2.97 2.73 -15.79
C LEU A 6 2.05 2.34 -16.95
N VAL A 7 2.23 1.16 -17.52
CA VAL A 7 1.35 0.65 -18.58
C VAL A 7 -0.06 0.43 -18.05
N ASP A 8 -0.16 -0.16 -16.84
CA ASP A 8 -1.45 -0.46 -16.23
C ASP A 8 -2.14 0.78 -15.64
N LEU A 9 -1.35 1.78 -15.20
CA LEU A 9 -1.86 2.96 -14.51
C LEU A 9 -1.32 4.25 -15.13
N PRO A 10 -1.53 4.48 -16.44
CA PRO A 10 -0.93 5.61 -17.13
C PRO A 10 -1.37 6.98 -16.59
N TYR A 11 -2.60 7.09 -16.08
CA TYR A 11 -3.14 8.35 -15.58
C TYR A 11 -2.76 8.60 -14.11
N ASP A 12 -2.12 7.62 -13.47
CA ASP A 12 -1.75 7.70 -12.06
C ASP A 12 -0.23 7.75 -11.87
N LYS A 13 0.48 8.15 -12.92
CA LYS A 13 1.94 8.17 -12.92
C LYS A 13 2.54 8.90 -11.73
N GLU A 14 2.02 10.09 -11.41
CA GLU A 14 2.54 10.89 -10.31
C GLU A 14 2.35 10.19 -8.96
N ILE A 15 1.19 9.56 -8.77
CA ILE A 15 0.90 8.82 -7.54
C ILE A 15 1.84 7.62 -7.43
N VAL A 16 2.01 6.87 -8.51
CA VAL A 16 2.89 5.70 -8.54
C VAL A 16 4.33 6.11 -8.24
N GLU A 17 4.81 7.20 -8.85
CA GLU A 17 6.16 7.69 -8.60
C GLU A 17 6.35 8.08 -7.13
N GLU A 18 5.37 8.75 -6.53
CA GLU A 18 5.43 9.13 -5.12
C GLU A 18 5.45 7.91 -4.22
N ILE A 19 4.64 6.89 -4.53
CA ILE A 19 4.63 5.63 -3.77
C ILE A 19 6.00 4.94 -3.85
N LEU A 20 6.55 4.83 -5.05
CA LEU A 20 7.84 4.16 -5.25
C LEU A 20 8.97 4.91 -4.54
N GLU A 21 8.98 6.23 -4.61
CA GLU A 21 9.96 7.05 -3.91
C GLU A 21 9.86 6.85 -2.40
N LEU A 22 8.64 6.80 -1.88
CA LEU A 22 8.39 6.58 -0.47
C LEU A 22 8.86 5.21 -0.02
N ILE A 23 8.63 4.18 -0.83
CA ILE A 23 9.10 2.83 -0.55
C ILE A 23 10.63 2.81 -0.47
N VAL A 24 11.30 3.41 -1.44
CA VAL A 24 12.76 3.48 -1.48
C VAL A 24 13.29 4.21 -0.23
N ASP A 25 12.73 5.37 0.09
CA ASP A 25 13.15 6.14 1.26
C ASP A 25 12.99 5.33 2.55
N THR A 26 11.89 4.60 2.67
CA THR A 26 11.60 3.82 3.87
C THR A 26 12.52 2.61 3.99
N VAL A 27 12.75 1.91 2.88
CA VAL A 27 13.65 0.75 2.86
C VAL A 27 15.09 1.16 3.16
N CYS A 28 15.50 2.34 2.69
CA CYS A 28 16.86 2.84 2.84
C CYS A 28 17.07 3.67 4.10
N THR A 29 16.06 3.81 4.96
CA THR A 29 16.18 4.65 6.16
C THR A 29 17.26 4.14 7.11
N THR A 30 17.99 5.08 7.72
CA THR A 30 18.96 4.78 8.77
C THR A 30 18.39 4.99 10.16
N LYS A 31 17.15 5.48 10.25
CA LYS A 31 16.46 5.65 11.53
C LYS A 31 16.07 4.30 12.11
N GLN A 32 15.96 4.24 13.44
CA GLN A 32 15.57 3.00 14.11
C GLN A 32 14.08 2.75 14.06
N THR A 33 13.29 3.81 13.91
CA THR A 33 11.82 3.69 13.86
C THR A 33 11.26 4.47 12.68
N VAL A 34 10.07 4.05 12.24
CA VAL A 34 9.27 4.75 11.23
C VAL A 34 7.90 5.00 11.84
N ARG A 35 7.42 6.22 11.74
CA ARG A 35 6.11 6.57 12.31
C ARG A 35 5.00 6.15 11.34
N ILE A 36 4.13 5.27 11.83
CA ILE A 36 2.98 4.76 11.06
C ILE A 36 1.72 4.98 11.90
N SER A 37 0.80 5.78 11.39
CA SER A 37 -0.49 6.02 12.06
C SER A 37 -0.34 6.51 13.51
N GLY A 38 0.66 7.37 13.74
CA GLY A 38 0.89 7.91 15.08
C GLY A 38 1.72 7.04 16.01
N ASP A 39 2.09 5.84 15.59
CA ASP A 39 2.93 4.93 16.37
C ASP A 39 4.31 4.78 15.76
N ASP A 40 5.33 4.69 16.59
CA ASP A 40 6.68 4.43 16.12
C ASP A 40 6.88 2.93 15.98
N LYS A 41 7.02 2.46 14.75
CA LYS A 41 7.25 1.05 14.44
C LYS A 41 8.74 0.81 14.20
N PRO A 42 9.30 -0.34 14.62
CA PRO A 42 10.70 -0.65 14.30
C PRO A 42 10.95 -0.59 12.79
N ALA A 43 12.00 0.10 12.39
CA ALA A 43 12.32 0.25 10.96
C ALA A 43 12.51 -1.09 10.26
N GLU A 44 13.06 -2.09 10.96
CA GLU A 44 13.24 -3.43 10.40
C GLU A 44 11.92 -4.09 10.03
N VAL A 45 10.90 -3.91 10.85
CA VAL A 45 9.56 -4.45 10.59
C VAL A 45 8.94 -3.77 9.38
N VAL A 46 9.02 -2.44 9.33
CA VAL A 46 8.46 -1.66 8.22
C VAL A 46 9.19 -2.03 6.92
N ARG A 47 10.52 -2.10 6.96
CA ARG A 47 11.33 -2.48 5.81
C ARG A 47 10.95 -3.87 5.30
N SER A 48 10.80 -4.83 6.20
CA SER A 48 10.42 -6.19 5.85
C SER A 48 9.08 -6.24 5.14
N ARG A 49 8.09 -5.49 5.61
CA ARG A 49 6.78 -5.42 4.97
C ARG A 49 6.86 -4.74 3.61
N PHE A 50 7.60 -3.63 3.50
CA PHE A 50 7.71 -2.89 2.25
C PHE A 50 8.42 -3.70 1.16
N LEU A 51 9.39 -4.53 1.53
CA LEU A 51 10.09 -5.40 0.58
C LEU A 51 9.19 -6.51 0.01
N LYS A 52 8.08 -6.80 0.66
CA LYS A 52 7.11 -7.80 0.19
C LYS A 52 6.02 -7.20 -0.70
N LEU A 53 5.99 -5.88 -0.85
CA LEU A 53 4.99 -5.24 -1.69
C LEU A 53 5.25 -5.54 -3.17
N ASP A 54 4.18 -5.83 -3.90
CA ASP A 54 4.25 -6.08 -5.34
C ASP A 54 3.32 -5.12 -6.08
N SER A 55 3.19 -5.32 -7.39
CA SER A 55 2.36 -4.44 -8.23
C SER A 55 0.89 -4.46 -7.83
N GLU A 56 0.39 -5.60 -7.37
CA GLU A 56 -0.99 -5.72 -6.91
C GLU A 56 -1.24 -4.85 -5.67
N HIS A 57 -0.31 -4.88 -4.72
CA HIS A 57 -0.41 -4.03 -3.53
C HIS A 57 -0.38 -2.55 -3.89
N ILE A 58 0.47 -2.17 -4.83
CA ILE A 58 0.59 -0.77 -5.26
C ILE A 58 -0.69 -0.31 -5.94
N ARG A 59 -1.28 -1.14 -6.81
CA ARG A 59 -2.58 -0.84 -7.43
C ARG A 59 -3.67 -0.65 -6.37
N PHE A 60 -3.67 -1.51 -5.37
CA PHE A 60 -4.64 -1.41 -4.26
C PHE A 60 -4.50 -0.07 -3.54
N VAL A 61 -3.27 0.33 -3.23
CA VAL A 61 -2.99 1.60 -2.55
C VAL A 61 -3.43 2.79 -3.41
N VAL A 62 -3.15 2.74 -4.71
CA VAL A 62 -3.58 3.79 -5.64
C VAL A 62 -5.11 3.90 -5.65
N SER A 63 -5.80 2.77 -5.68
CA SER A 63 -7.28 2.75 -5.63
C SER A 63 -7.80 3.38 -4.34
N CYS A 64 -7.21 3.03 -3.21
CA CYS A 64 -7.59 3.60 -1.92
C CYS A 64 -7.38 5.12 -1.90
N MET A 65 -6.27 5.58 -2.44
CA MET A 65 -5.98 7.01 -2.50
C MET A 65 -6.98 7.76 -3.37
N LYS A 66 -7.34 7.20 -4.52
CA LYS A 66 -8.31 7.82 -5.42
C LYS A 66 -9.68 7.97 -4.78
N GLU A 67 -10.09 7.01 -3.96
CA GLU A 67 -11.37 7.05 -3.28
C GLU A 67 -11.41 8.08 -2.15
N ASN A 68 -10.24 8.49 -1.64
CA ASN A 68 -10.16 9.32 -0.44
C ASN A 68 -9.42 10.65 -0.65
N THR A 69 -9.18 11.06 -1.89
CA THR A 69 -8.36 12.24 -2.18
C THR A 69 -8.83 13.52 -1.50
N THR A 70 -10.13 13.71 -1.38
CA THR A 70 -10.69 14.93 -0.77
C THR A 70 -10.54 14.96 0.74
N LYS A 71 -10.26 13.82 1.38
CA LYS A 71 -10.20 13.69 2.83
C LYS A 71 -8.77 13.62 3.37
N ILE A 72 -7.79 13.45 2.48
CA ILE A 72 -6.40 13.25 2.88
C ILE A 72 -5.73 14.59 3.13
N LYS A 73 -5.29 14.83 4.37
CA LYS A 73 -4.57 16.05 4.74
C LYS A 73 -3.05 15.89 4.63
N ASN A 74 -2.55 14.69 4.90
CA ASN A 74 -1.12 14.40 4.82
C ASN A 74 -0.93 13.14 3.97
N ILE A 75 -0.64 13.36 2.70
CA ILE A 75 -0.52 12.28 1.72
C ILE A 75 0.59 11.31 2.09
N ARG A 76 1.75 11.81 2.51
CA ARG A 76 2.89 10.96 2.87
C ARG A 76 2.54 10.01 4.01
N GLN A 77 1.93 10.52 5.07
CA GLN A 77 1.53 9.69 6.21
C GLN A 77 0.43 8.70 5.84
N TYR A 78 -0.51 9.13 5.01
CA TYR A 78 -1.56 8.24 4.50
C TYR A 78 -0.96 7.09 3.70
N LEU A 79 -0.04 7.39 2.79
CA LEU A 79 0.60 6.37 1.96
C LEU A 79 1.44 5.41 2.80
N LEU A 80 2.19 5.92 3.79
CA LEU A 80 2.96 5.07 4.69
C LEU A 80 2.07 4.05 5.40
N ALA A 81 0.97 4.53 5.98
CA ALA A 81 0.04 3.67 6.69
C ALA A 81 -0.61 2.65 5.77
N THR A 82 -1.07 3.09 4.60
CA THR A 82 -1.75 2.23 3.64
C THR A 82 -0.82 1.17 3.07
N LEU A 83 0.43 1.55 2.75
CA LEU A 83 1.44 0.60 2.28
C LEU A 83 1.81 -0.41 3.35
N TYR A 84 1.98 0.05 4.60
CA TYR A 84 2.32 -0.82 5.71
C TYR A 84 1.27 -1.91 5.93
N ASN A 85 0.01 -1.55 5.74
CA ASN A 85 -1.11 -2.47 5.97
C ASN A 85 -1.61 -3.16 4.70
N ALA A 86 -1.05 -2.82 3.53
CA ALA A 86 -1.59 -3.27 2.24
C ALA A 86 -1.73 -4.78 2.14
N SER A 87 -0.70 -5.55 2.49
CA SER A 87 -0.75 -7.00 2.37
C SER A 87 -1.82 -7.60 3.27
N LEU A 88 -1.93 -7.10 4.51
CA LEU A 88 -2.96 -7.57 5.45
C LEU A 88 -4.36 -7.16 4.99
N THR A 89 -4.51 -5.93 4.55
CA THR A 89 -5.81 -5.41 4.10
C THR A 89 -6.31 -6.16 2.88
N MET A 90 -5.44 -6.38 1.90
CA MET A 90 -5.80 -7.14 0.69
C MET A 90 -6.16 -8.58 1.03
N THR A 91 -5.38 -9.23 1.87
CA THR A 91 -5.63 -10.61 2.28
C THR A 91 -6.99 -10.73 2.97
N SER A 92 -7.29 -9.81 3.89
CA SER A 92 -8.58 -9.79 4.59
C SER A 92 -9.74 -9.55 3.64
N TYR A 93 -9.57 -8.64 2.69
CA TYR A 93 -10.59 -8.33 1.69
C TYR A 93 -10.92 -9.56 0.83
N TYR A 94 -9.89 -10.21 0.29
CA TYR A 94 -10.09 -11.39 -0.56
C TYR A 94 -10.63 -12.58 0.23
N ALA A 95 -10.20 -12.77 1.46
CA ALA A 95 -10.76 -13.83 2.32
C ALA A 95 -12.24 -13.61 2.57
N ALA A 96 -12.65 -12.36 2.83
CA ALA A 96 -14.06 -12.03 3.01
C ALA A 96 -14.88 -12.30 1.75
N LEU A 97 -14.35 -11.96 0.56
CA LEU A 97 -15.00 -12.24 -0.70
C LEU A 97 -15.20 -13.74 -0.92
N VAL A 98 -14.16 -14.53 -0.67
CA VAL A 98 -14.23 -16.00 -0.83
C VAL A 98 -15.28 -16.59 0.09
N GLN A 99 -15.30 -16.19 1.36
CA GLN A 99 -16.30 -16.66 2.32
C GLN A 99 -17.71 -16.27 1.90
N HIS A 100 -17.88 -15.05 1.40
CA HIS A 100 -19.19 -14.59 0.93
C HIS A 100 -19.68 -15.42 -0.25
N ASP A 101 -18.81 -15.69 -1.22
CA ASP A 101 -19.14 -16.48 -2.39
C ASP A 101 -19.46 -17.92 -2.01
N MET A 102 -18.74 -18.51 -1.08
CA MET A 102 -19.03 -19.86 -0.57
C MET A 102 -20.38 -19.92 0.12
N ALA A 103 -20.69 -18.90 0.94
CA ALA A 103 -21.97 -18.84 1.66
C ALA A 103 -23.14 -18.71 0.69
N GLU A 104 -22.94 -18.09 -0.47
CA GLU A 104 -23.97 -17.95 -1.50
C GLU A 104 -24.00 -19.11 -2.49
N GLY A 105 -23.13 -20.10 -2.31
CA GLY A 105 -23.09 -21.27 -3.18
C GLY A 105 -22.50 -21.03 -4.55
N ARG A 106 -21.65 -20.02 -4.70
CA ARG A 106 -21.02 -19.65 -5.98
C ARG A 106 -19.76 -20.44 -6.30
N ILE A 107 -19.30 -21.21 -5.35
CA ILE A 107 -18.07 -21.99 -5.50
C ILE A 107 -18.38 -23.46 -5.50
#